data_76ceefd96b4f2fcfc0efde08bff2739f
#
_entry.id   76ceefd96b4f2fcfc0efde08bff2739f
#
_cell.length_a   1.000
_cell.length_b   1.000
_cell.length_c   1.000
_cell.angle_alpha   90.00
_cell.angle_beta   90.00
_cell.angle_gamma   90.00
#
_symmetry.space_group_name_H-M   'P 1'
#
loop_
_entity.id
_entity.type
_entity.pdbx_description
1 polymer ?
#
loop_
_entity_poly.entity_id
_entity_poly.type
_entity_poly.pdbx_seq_one_letter_code
_entity_poly.pdbx_strand_id
1 'polypeptide(L)'
;MGDLFEYWAGDDDLEQHQVLIAAFKALASCGVKLYFMHGNRDFLIGARFCNATNIQLLADPSLITIQGKRVLLSHGDALCTDDVDYQHFRYQVRESQWQQDFLMQPLADRKQQIEAIRLRSEQEKSQKLAQIMDVNQDAVAALFSAYNYPELLIHGHTHRPNQHRLQIDGHLVTRWVLGDWYEQGSYLACDQNGCKAEALPSP
;
A
#
# COMPACT_ATOMS: atom_id res chain seq x y z
N MET A 1 -1.50 -4.66 -0.09
CA MET A 1 -0.82 -3.60 -0.87
C MET A 1 -0.77 -2.29 -0.06
N GLY A 2 -0.60 -2.38 1.25
CA GLY A 2 -0.61 -1.25 2.20
C GLY A 2 -2.00 -0.82 2.63
N ASP A 3 -2.04 -0.01 3.68
CA ASP A 3 -3.26 0.53 4.29
C ASP A 3 -4.27 -0.56 4.72
N LEU A 4 -3.74 -1.67 5.24
CA LEU A 4 -4.56 -2.73 5.86
C LEU A 4 -5.19 -2.23 7.16
N PHE A 5 -4.52 -1.32 7.85
CA PHE A 5 -4.98 -0.70 9.08
C PHE A 5 -5.22 0.79 8.86
N GLU A 6 -6.16 1.36 9.60
CA GLU A 6 -6.38 2.81 9.62
C GLU A 6 -5.16 3.59 10.12
N TYR A 7 -4.37 2.98 10.99
CA TYR A 7 -3.05 3.41 11.40
C TYR A 7 -2.30 2.26 12.09
N TRP A 8 -0.99 2.36 12.17
CA TRP A 8 -0.14 1.47 12.94
C TRP A 8 0.85 2.28 13.77
N ALA A 9 0.75 2.21 15.09
CA ALA A 9 1.59 3.00 15.99
C ALA A 9 2.90 2.29 16.39
N GLY A 10 3.08 1.05 15.96
CA GLY A 10 4.23 0.19 16.26
C GLY A 10 3.80 -1.21 16.69
N ASP A 11 4.72 -2.15 16.61
CA ASP A 11 4.46 -3.57 16.89
C ASP A 11 4.24 -3.88 18.38
N ASP A 12 4.38 -2.93 19.27
CA ASP A 12 4.00 -3.04 20.68
C ASP A 12 2.49 -2.89 20.92
N ASP A 13 1.70 -2.55 19.87
CA ASP A 13 0.24 -2.47 19.88
C ASP A 13 -0.46 -3.73 19.32
N LEU A 14 0.26 -4.83 19.12
CA LEU A 14 -0.27 -6.08 18.53
C LEU A 14 -1.48 -6.67 19.28
N GLU A 15 -1.61 -6.41 20.58
CA GLU A 15 -2.67 -6.99 21.39
C GLU A 15 -4.08 -6.61 20.92
N GLN A 16 -4.23 -5.45 20.30
CA GLN A 16 -5.52 -4.99 19.76
C GLN A 16 -5.93 -5.71 18.46
N HIS A 17 -4.99 -6.43 17.82
CA HIS A 17 -5.17 -7.03 16.51
C HIS A 17 -5.15 -8.56 16.52
N GLN A 18 -5.34 -9.18 17.68
CA GLN A 18 -5.20 -10.64 17.86
C GLN A 18 -6.09 -11.47 16.93
N VAL A 19 -7.32 -11.02 16.67
CA VAL A 19 -8.25 -11.74 15.79
C VAL A 19 -7.71 -11.80 14.35
N LEU A 20 -7.21 -10.68 13.85
CA LEU A 20 -6.63 -10.59 12.50
C LEU A 20 -5.32 -11.38 12.41
N ILE A 21 -4.46 -11.27 13.43
CA ILE A 21 -3.21 -12.03 13.51
C ILE A 21 -3.49 -13.53 13.48
N ALA A 22 -4.46 -14.00 14.26
CA ALA A 22 -4.86 -15.41 14.28
C ALA A 22 -5.37 -15.87 12.91
N ALA A 23 -6.16 -15.06 12.21
CA ALA A 23 -6.65 -15.36 10.88
C ALA A 23 -5.52 -15.48 9.84
N PHE A 24 -4.56 -14.55 9.82
CA PHE A 24 -3.38 -14.65 8.94
C PHE A 24 -2.54 -15.88 9.26
N LYS A 25 -2.30 -16.16 10.55
CA LYS A 25 -1.54 -17.34 10.97
C LYS A 25 -2.24 -18.62 10.52
N ALA A 26 -3.56 -18.70 10.63
CA ALA A 26 -4.34 -19.84 10.15
C ALA A 26 -4.18 -20.04 8.63
N LEU A 27 -4.32 -18.98 7.84
CA LEU A 27 -4.11 -19.03 6.38
C LEU A 27 -2.68 -19.50 6.03
N ALA A 28 -1.67 -18.95 6.69
CA ALA A 28 -0.29 -19.37 6.48
C ALA A 28 -0.08 -20.85 6.83
N SER A 29 -0.73 -21.34 7.90
CA SER A 29 -0.68 -22.76 8.29
C SER A 29 -1.35 -23.70 7.29
N CYS A 30 -2.28 -23.20 6.48
CA CYS A 30 -2.87 -23.91 5.34
C CYS A 30 -1.97 -23.89 4.07
N GLY A 31 -0.75 -23.37 4.16
CA GLY A 31 0.20 -23.32 3.05
C GLY A 31 0.05 -22.08 2.16
N VAL A 32 -0.81 -21.12 2.51
CA VAL A 32 -0.95 -19.87 1.78
C VAL A 32 0.26 -18.97 2.07
N LYS A 33 0.96 -18.52 1.02
CA LYS A 33 2.04 -17.55 1.14
C LYS A 33 1.44 -16.15 1.24
N LEU A 34 1.72 -15.47 2.33
CA LEU A 34 1.20 -14.14 2.61
C LEU A 34 2.30 -13.10 2.44
N TYR A 35 1.99 -12.04 1.73
CA TYR A 35 2.89 -10.90 1.50
C TYR A 35 2.19 -9.61 1.90
N PHE A 36 2.95 -8.69 2.46
CA PHE A 36 2.48 -7.37 2.83
C PHE A 36 3.44 -6.31 2.27
N MET A 37 2.90 -5.18 1.87
CA MET A 37 3.66 -4.00 1.47
C MET A 37 3.14 -2.84 2.31
N HIS A 38 4.02 -2.00 2.82
CA HIS A 38 3.65 -0.83 3.60
C HIS A 38 2.83 0.16 2.79
N GLY A 39 1.72 0.64 3.37
CA GLY A 39 1.02 1.83 2.93
C GLY A 39 1.45 3.07 3.69
N ASN A 40 0.76 4.16 3.50
CA ASN A 40 1.02 5.41 4.22
C ASN A 40 0.42 5.45 5.63
N ARG A 41 -0.46 4.50 5.97
CA ARG A 41 -1.09 4.39 7.28
C ARG A 41 -0.40 3.38 8.19
N ASP A 42 0.26 2.38 7.62
CA ASP A 42 0.77 1.21 8.33
C ASP A 42 2.25 0.91 8.07
N PHE A 43 3.02 1.93 7.69
CA PHE A 43 4.46 1.81 7.37
C PHE A 43 5.35 1.50 8.58
N LEU A 44 4.83 1.57 9.80
CA LEU A 44 5.53 1.16 11.03
C LEU A 44 5.31 -0.32 11.40
N ILE A 45 4.60 -1.08 10.56
CA ILE A 45 4.54 -2.54 10.70
C ILE A 45 5.96 -3.11 10.58
N GLY A 46 6.36 -3.88 11.58
CA GLY A 46 7.70 -4.42 11.70
C GLY A 46 7.76 -5.94 11.84
N ALA A 47 8.91 -6.39 12.29
CA ALA A 47 9.24 -7.81 12.36
C ALA A 47 8.33 -8.60 13.32
N ARG A 48 7.84 -8.00 14.41
CA ARG A 48 6.97 -8.71 15.38
C ARG A 48 5.62 -9.07 14.76
N PHE A 49 5.00 -8.14 14.00
CA PHE A 49 3.78 -8.43 13.26
C PHE A 49 4.03 -9.51 12.19
N CYS A 50 5.08 -9.36 11.39
CA CYS A 50 5.42 -10.33 10.35
C CYS A 50 5.64 -11.74 10.91
N ASN A 51 6.37 -11.86 12.03
CA ASN A 51 6.60 -13.15 12.70
C ASN A 51 5.31 -13.74 13.30
N ALA A 52 4.44 -12.89 13.86
CA ALA A 52 3.17 -13.34 14.45
C ALA A 52 2.18 -13.86 13.40
N THR A 53 2.25 -13.37 12.17
CA THR A 53 1.33 -13.67 11.09
C THR A 53 1.89 -14.61 10.01
N ASN A 54 3.20 -14.88 10.01
CA ASN A 54 3.94 -15.51 8.90
C ASN A 54 3.83 -14.73 7.56
N ILE A 55 3.61 -13.44 7.63
CA ILE A 55 3.63 -12.55 6.46
C ILE A 55 5.07 -12.18 6.10
N GLN A 56 5.36 -12.14 4.81
CA GLN A 56 6.63 -11.62 4.28
C GLN A 56 6.44 -10.18 3.83
N LEU A 57 7.27 -9.28 4.35
CA LEU A 57 7.25 -7.87 3.96
C LEU A 57 7.92 -7.68 2.61
N LEU A 58 7.21 -7.00 1.69
CA LEU A 58 7.73 -6.60 0.39
C LEU A 58 8.23 -5.15 0.45
N ALA A 59 9.30 -4.87 -0.28
CA ALA A 59 9.69 -3.50 -0.56
C ALA A 59 8.65 -2.80 -1.47
N ASP A 60 8.58 -1.48 -1.43
CA ASP A 60 7.79 -0.67 -2.36
C ASP A 60 8.74 0.19 -3.22
N PRO A 61 8.76 -0.03 -4.53
CA PRO A 61 8.04 -1.06 -5.29
C PRO A 61 8.72 -2.44 -5.28
N SER A 62 7.98 -3.50 -5.63
CA SER A 62 8.48 -4.87 -5.80
C SER A 62 8.14 -5.44 -7.17
N LEU A 63 9.14 -5.95 -7.87
CA LEU A 63 8.96 -6.68 -9.12
C LEU A 63 8.83 -8.17 -8.83
N ILE A 64 7.71 -8.77 -9.23
CA ILE A 64 7.43 -10.19 -9.06
C ILE A 64 7.06 -10.84 -10.40
N THR A 65 6.97 -12.15 -10.43
CA THR A 65 6.46 -12.89 -11.59
C THR A 65 5.18 -13.61 -11.22
N ILE A 66 4.11 -13.34 -11.95
CA ILE A 66 2.82 -14.06 -11.83
C ILE A 66 2.54 -14.72 -13.16
N GLN A 67 2.46 -16.04 -13.18
CA GLN A 67 2.17 -16.83 -14.40
C GLN A 67 3.07 -16.45 -15.61
N GLY A 68 4.36 -16.27 -15.35
CA GLY A 68 5.35 -15.91 -16.36
C GLY A 68 5.37 -14.44 -16.79
N LYS A 69 4.45 -13.60 -16.31
CA LYS A 69 4.40 -12.16 -16.57
C LYS A 69 5.13 -11.40 -15.48
N ARG A 70 5.87 -10.38 -15.87
CA ARG A 70 6.52 -9.45 -14.93
C ARG A 70 5.49 -8.45 -14.42
N VAL A 71 5.29 -8.44 -13.11
CA VAL A 71 4.30 -7.61 -12.42
C VAL A 71 5.00 -6.74 -11.40
N LEU A 72 4.83 -5.44 -11.51
CA LEU A 72 5.32 -4.48 -10.54
C LEU A 72 4.21 -4.18 -9.55
N LEU A 73 4.53 -4.30 -8.28
CA LEU A 73 3.63 -3.94 -7.17
C LEU A 73 4.13 -2.67 -6.52
N SER A 74 3.23 -1.74 -6.22
CA SER A 74 3.52 -0.53 -5.43
C SER A 74 2.32 -0.20 -4.56
N HIS A 75 2.53 0.42 -3.40
CA HIS A 75 1.40 1.02 -2.67
C HIS A 75 0.76 2.12 -3.52
N GLY A 76 1.54 2.95 -4.17
CA GLY A 76 1.09 3.98 -5.10
C GLY A 76 1.26 5.42 -4.61
N ASP A 77 1.45 5.62 -3.32
CA ASP A 77 1.60 6.94 -2.70
C ASP A 77 2.83 7.72 -3.23
N ALA A 78 3.91 7.02 -3.55
CA ALA A 78 5.11 7.61 -4.15
C ALA A 78 4.87 8.16 -5.57
N LEU A 79 3.79 7.75 -6.23
CA LEU A 79 3.43 8.20 -7.58
C LEU A 79 2.60 9.49 -7.59
N CYS A 80 2.07 9.91 -6.44
CA CYS A 80 1.29 11.15 -6.30
C CYS A 80 2.24 12.35 -6.12
N THR A 81 3.12 12.58 -7.09
CA THR A 81 4.21 13.57 -7.01
C THR A 81 3.74 15.01 -7.07
N ASP A 82 2.51 15.26 -7.52
CA ASP A 82 1.91 16.60 -7.56
C ASP A 82 1.49 17.10 -6.17
N ASP A 83 1.30 16.20 -5.19
CA ASP A 83 1.09 16.54 -3.80
C ASP A 83 2.44 16.71 -3.07
N VAL A 84 3.09 17.83 -3.32
CA VAL A 84 4.45 18.13 -2.81
C VAL A 84 4.51 18.07 -1.29
N ASP A 85 3.51 18.60 -0.58
CA ASP A 85 3.46 18.58 0.88
C ASP A 85 3.39 17.15 1.42
N TYR A 86 2.56 16.33 0.78
CA TYR A 86 2.48 14.92 1.13
C TYR A 86 3.81 14.19 0.85
N GLN A 87 4.47 14.44 -0.28
CA GLN A 87 5.76 13.81 -0.60
C GLN A 87 6.85 14.21 0.41
N HIS A 88 6.89 15.44 0.87
CA HIS A 88 7.81 15.88 1.94
C HIS A 88 7.54 15.13 3.25
N PHE A 89 6.27 15.06 3.67
CA PHE A 89 5.88 14.28 4.85
C PHE A 89 6.25 12.80 4.70
N ARG A 90 5.92 12.19 3.55
CA ARG A 90 6.26 10.81 3.23
C ARG A 90 7.76 10.53 3.36
N TYR A 91 8.57 11.41 2.77
CA TYR A 91 10.03 11.30 2.86
C TYR A 91 10.49 11.31 4.32
N GLN A 92 10.06 12.29 5.10
CA GLN A 92 10.42 12.44 6.50
C GLN A 92 10.08 11.21 7.34
N VAL A 93 8.84 10.71 7.26
CA VAL A 93 8.38 9.59 8.12
C VAL A 93 8.93 8.23 7.68
N ARG A 94 9.49 8.13 6.47
CA ARG A 94 10.15 6.93 5.96
C ARG A 94 11.65 6.90 6.31
N GLU A 95 12.22 7.97 6.83
CA GLU A 95 13.60 7.97 7.31
C GLU A 95 13.76 7.06 8.54
N SER A 96 14.79 6.22 8.53
CA SER A 96 15.03 5.26 9.61
C SER A 96 15.21 5.93 10.97
N GLN A 97 15.87 7.11 11.01
CA GLN A 97 16.07 7.85 12.26
C GLN A 97 14.75 8.36 12.81
N TRP A 98 13.89 8.94 11.96
CA TRP A 98 12.57 9.40 12.37
C TRP A 98 11.73 8.26 12.95
N GLN A 99 11.72 7.09 12.28
CA GLN A 99 10.98 5.93 12.76
C GLN A 99 11.49 5.40 14.11
N GLN A 100 12.81 5.36 14.30
CA GLN A 100 13.41 4.96 15.58
C GLN A 100 13.01 5.92 16.70
N ASP A 101 13.16 7.23 16.49
CA ASP A 101 12.82 8.26 17.47
C ASP A 101 11.33 8.25 17.81
N PHE A 102 10.48 8.04 16.81
CA PHE A 102 9.04 7.92 17.00
C PHE A 102 8.68 6.67 17.81
N LEU A 103 9.24 5.51 17.47
CA LEU A 103 8.95 4.24 18.16
C LEU A 103 9.53 4.17 19.58
N MET A 104 10.51 4.99 19.96
CA MET A 104 11.00 5.11 21.34
C MET A 104 10.03 5.87 22.26
N GLN A 105 9.08 6.62 21.71
CA GLN A 105 8.07 7.33 22.50
C GLN A 105 7.05 6.36 23.11
N PRO A 106 6.40 6.72 24.24
CA PRO A 106 5.30 5.95 24.78
C PRO A 106 4.18 5.72 23.75
N LEU A 107 3.59 4.52 23.75
CA LEU A 107 2.54 4.16 22.77
C LEU A 107 1.36 5.14 22.79
N ALA A 108 0.96 5.64 23.94
CA ALA A 108 -0.13 6.60 24.08
C ALA A 108 0.17 7.91 23.33
N ASP A 109 1.40 8.42 23.44
CA ASP A 109 1.84 9.65 22.79
C ASP A 109 1.90 9.48 21.27
N ARG A 110 2.38 8.32 20.80
CA ARG A 110 2.38 7.97 19.37
C ARG A 110 0.97 7.93 18.79
N LYS A 111 0.03 7.30 19.49
CA LYS A 111 -1.39 7.26 19.08
C LYS A 111 -2.00 8.66 18.99
N GLN A 112 -1.74 9.51 19.97
CA GLN A 112 -2.22 10.89 19.96
C GLN A 112 -1.64 11.69 18.78
N GLN A 113 -0.34 11.55 18.50
CA GLN A 113 0.30 12.20 17.36
C GLN A 113 -0.26 11.72 16.02
N ILE A 114 -0.46 10.41 15.86
CA ILE A 114 -1.06 9.85 14.64
C ILE A 114 -2.48 10.41 14.44
N GLU A 115 -3.28 10.45 15.48
CA GLU A 115 -4.64 11.00 15.38
C GLU A 115 -4.64 12.47 14.97
N ALA A 116 -3.75 13.28 15.54
CA ALA A 116 -3.59 14.69 15.14
C ALA A 116 -3.17 14.81 13.66
N ILE A 117 -2.24 13.98 13.19
CA ILE A 117 -1.82 13.95 11.78
C ILE A 117 -2.99 13.55 10.86
N ARG A 118 -3.79 12.56 11.26
CA ARG A 118 -4.96 12.11 10.48
C ARG A 118 -6.00 13.23 10.34
N LEU A 119 -6.38 13.87 11.44
CA LEU A 119 -7.33 14.99 11.42
C LEU A 119 -6.86 16.12 10.51
N ARG A 120 -5.58 16.47 10.58
CA ARG A 120 -4.98 17.48 9.71
C ARG A 120 -5.03 17.04 8.23
N SER A 121 -4.66 15.80 7.94
CA SER A 121 -4.69 15.25 6.58
C SER A 121 -6.10 15.24 5.98
N GLU A 122 -7.14 14.93 6.78
CA GLU A 122 -8.53 14.97 6.32
C GLU A 122 -8.98 16.40 5.99
N GLN A 123 -8.61 17.37 6.82
CA GLN A 123 -8.88 18.78 6.55
C GLN A 123 -8.19 19.26 5.27
N GLU A 124 -6.91 18.92 5.09
CA GLU A 124 -6.16 19.26 3.88
C GLU A 124 -6.74 18.61 2.62
N LYS A 125 -7.13 17.32 2.69
CA LYS A 125 -7.77 16.61 1.57
C LYS A 125 -9.07 17.29 1.11
N SER A 126 -9.86 17.83 2.03
CA SER A 126 -11.10 18.52 1.68
C SER A 126 -10.87 19.80 0.86
N GLN A 127 -9.67 20.36 0.91
CA GLN A 127 -9.29 21.60 0.23
C GLN A 127 -8.46 21.34 -1.05
N LYS A 128 -7.91 20.14 -1.22
CA LYS A 128 -7.08 19.77 -2.38
C LYS A 128 -7.93 19.39 -3.59
N LEU A 129 -7.47 19.80 -4.76
CA LEU A 129 -8.06 19.33 -6.02
C LEU A 129 -7.85 17.80 -6.16
N ALA A 130 -8.89 17.11 -6.57
CA ALA A 130 -8.84 15.65 -6.73
C ALA A 130 -7.72 15.17 -7.68
N GLN A 131 -7.30 16.01 -8.63
CA GLN A 131 -6.23 15.70 -9.58
C GLN A 131 -4.84 15.63 -8.92
N ILE A 132 -4.57 16.47 -7.92
CA ILE A 132 -3.28 16.49 -7.20
C ILE A 132 -3.10 15.21 -6.35
N MET A 133 -4.21 14.61 -5.91
CA MET A 133 -4.23 13.38 -5.12
C MET A 133 -4.18 12.10 -5.97
N ASP A 134 -4.11 12.21 -7.30
CA ASP A 134 -3.95 11.05 -8.20
C ASP A 134 -2.48 10.84 -8.54
N VAL A 135 -2.17 9.69 -9.15
CA VAL A 135 -0.82 9.40 -9.62
C VAL A 135 -0.46 10.32 -10.79
N ASN A 136 0.72 10.89 -10.73
CA ASN A 136 1.30 11.66 -11.83
C ASN A 136 1.72 10.74 -12.97
N GLN A 137 1.37 11.06 -14.21
CA GLN A 137 1.60 10.19 -15.36
C GLN A 137 3.09 10.06 -15.70
N ASP A 138 3.88 11.09 -15.50
CA ASP A 138 5.34 11.06 -15.73
C ASP A 138 6.01 10.19 -14.67
N ALA A 139 5.56 10.24 -13.41
CA ALA A 139 6.04 9.36 -12.36
C ALA A 139 5.71 7.89 -12.65
N VAL A 140 4.52 7.60 -13.18
CA VAL A 140 4.14 6.26 -13.63
C VAL A 140 5.03 5.80 -14.78
N ALA A 141 5.26 6.64 -15.79
CA ALA A 141 6.14 6.31 -16.91
C ALA A 141 7.58 6.06 -16.46
N ALA A 142 8.12 6.92 -15.60
CA ALA A 142 9.45 6.77 -15.03
C ALA A 142 9.58 5.45 -14.23
N LEU A 143 8.54 5.07 -13.48
CA LEU A 143 8.52 3.81 -12.75
C LEU A 143 8.57 2.60 -13.69
N PHE A 144 7.77 2.59 -14.76
CA PHE A 144 7.82 1.52 -15.76
C PHE A 144 9.21 1.42 -16.42
N SER A 145 9.78 2.55 -16.81
CA SER A 145 11.12 2.62 -17.41
C SER A 145 12.20 2.09 -16.46
N ALA A 146 12.19 2.49 -15.19
CA ALA A 146 13.16 2.06 -14.18
C ALA A 146 13.17 0.54 -13.97
N TYR A 147 12.05 -0.13 -14.19
CA TYR A 147 11.92 -1.59 -14.07
C TYR A 147 11.92 -2.33 -15.43
N ASN A 148 12.38 -1.67 -16.49
CA ASN A 148 12.45 -2.23 -17.84
C ASN A 148 11.10 -2.75 -18.33
N TYR A 149 10.07 -1.92 -18.23
CA TYR A 149 8.71 -2.07 -18.76
C TYR A 149 8.06 -3.41 -18.42
N PRO A 150 7.77 -3.71 -17.12
CA PRO A 150 6.95 -4.87 -16.78
C PRO A 150 5.57 -4.75 -17.42
N GLU A 151 4.95 -5.90 -17.72
CA GLU A 151 3.66 -5.92 -18.42
C GLU A 151 2.52 -5.32 -17.59
N LEU A 152 2.70 -5.31 -16.27
CA LEU A 152 1.65 -4.92 -15.34
C LEU A 152 2.21 -4.16 -14.14
N LEU A 153 1.57 -3.04 -13.80
CA LEU A 153 1.70 -2.36 -12.51
C LEU A 153 0.37 -2.50 -11.76
N ILE A 154 0.44 -2.95 -10.52
CA ILE A 154 -0.71 -2.98 -9.60
C ILE A 154 -0.40 -2.05 -8.44
N HIS A 155 -1.29 -1.10 -8.15
CA HIS A 155 -1.15 -0.20 -7.02
C HIS A 155 -2.49 0.15 -6.37
N GLY A 156 -2.45 0.67 -5.14
CA GLY A 156 -3.58 1.16 -4.36
C GLY A 156 -3.55 2.67 -4.17
N HIS A 157 -3.73 3.11 -2.92
CA HIS A 157 -3.62 4.45 -2.36
C HIS A 157 -4.66 5.46 -2.85
N THR A 158 -4.89 5.58 -4.16
CA THR A 158 -5.77 6.62 -4.73
C THR A 158 -7.25 6.30 -4.62
N HIS A 159 -7.61 5.06 -4.27
CA HIS A 159 -9.00 4.58 -4.14
C HIS A 159 -9.86 4.83 -5.38
N ARG A 160 -9.25 4.70 -6.59
CA ARG A 160 -9.93 4.89 -7.88
C ARG A 160 -9.82 3.64 -8.74
N PRO A 161 -10.54 2.56 -8.35
CA PRO A 161 -10.37 1.26 -8.99
C PRO A 161 -10.62 1.34 -10.49
N ASN A 162 -9.61 0.99 -11.27
CA ASN A 162 -9.68 1.01 -12.73
C ASN A 162 -8.54 0.21 -13.34
N GLN A 163 -8.70 -0.15 -14.61
CA GLN A 163 -7.66 -0.72 -15.46
C GLN A 163 -7.31 0.27 -16.58
N HIS A 164 -6.06 0.69 -16.62
CA HIS A 164 -5.53 1.59 -17.65
C HIS A 164 -4.60 0.82 -18.58
N ARG A 165 -4.81 0.92 -19.90
CA ARG A 165 -3.87 0.47 -20.91
C ARG A 165 -3.06 1.65 -21.36
N LEU A 166 -1.75 1.57 -21.24
CA LEU A 166 -0.83 2.66 -21.50
C LEU A 166 0.16 2.26 -22.58
N GLN A 167 0.61 3.24 -23.34
CA GLN A 167 1.76 3.09 -24.23
C GLN A 167 2.87 4.02 -23.72
N ILE A 168 3.96 3.43 -23.23
CA ILE A 168 5.10 4.15 -22.63
C ILE A 168 6.34 3.74 -23.40
N ASP A 169 7.02 4.69 -24.05
CA ASP A 169 8.25 4.47 -24.83
C ASP A 169 8.13 3.32 -25.84
N GLY A 170 6.95 3.18 -26.47
CA GLY A 170 6.65 2.12 -27.42
C GLY A 170 6.19 0.79 -26.82
N HIS A 171 6.22 0.64 -25.50
CA HIS A 171 5.76 -0.54 -24.78
C HIS A 171 4.29 -0.44 -24.41
N LEU A 172 3.51 -1.49 -24.69
CA LEU A 172 2.14 -1.62 -24.21
C LEU A 172 2.15 -2.23 -22.82
N VAL A 173 1.69 -1.48 -21.82
CA VAL A 173 1.66 -1.88 -20.42
C VAL A 173 0.27 -1.67 -19.83
N THR A 174 -0.01 -2.36 -18.75
CA THR A 174 -1.29 -2.22 -18.02
C THR A 174 -1.03 -1.72 -16.61
N ARG A 175 -1.85 -0.78 -16.14
CA ARG A 175 -1.87 -0.31 -14.76
C ARG A 175 -3.24 -0.62 -14.14
N TRP A 176 -3.24 -1.41 -13.06
CA TRP A 176 -4.41 -1.66 -12.22
C TRP A 176 -4.35 -0.80 -10.98
N VAL A 177 -5.46 -0.14 -10.67
CA VAL A 177 -5.68 0.57 -9.41
C VAL A 177 -6.64 -0.23 -8.57
N LEU A 178 -6.25 -0.54 -7.32
CA LEU A 178 -7.08 -1.25 -6.37
C LEU A 178 -8.07 -0.30 -5.70
N GLY A 179 -9.27 -0.81 -5.37
CA GLY A 179 -10.26 -0.10 -4.58
C GLY A 179 -9.94 -0.12 -3.08
N ASP A 180 -10.70 0.66 -2.33
CA ASP A 180 -10.76 0.59 -0.86
C ASP A 180 -11.78 -0.47 -0.39
N TRP A 181 -11.92 -0.61 0.92
CA TRP A 181 -12.83 -1.54 1.57
C TRP A 181 -13.84 -0.85 2.51
N TYR A 182 -14.10 0.43 2.30
CA TYR A 182 -15.00 1.18 3.19
C TYR A 182 -16.47 0.78 3.02
N GLU A 183 -16.95 0.74 1.77
CA GLU A 183 -18.33 0.38 1.48
C GLU A 183 -18.45 -1.07 1.01
N GLN A 184 -17.60 -1.47 0.10
CA GLN A 184 -17.55 -2.83 -0.43
C GLN A 184 -16.11 -3.27 -0.65
N GLY A 185 -15.71 -4.34 0.03
CA GLY A 185 -14.40 -4.93 -0.18
C GLY A 185 -14.24 -5.48 -1.60
N SER A 186 -13.02 -5.34 -2.13
CA SER A 186 -12.67 -5.86 -3.44
C SER A 186 -11.25 -6.42 -3.44
N TYR A 187 -10.95 -7.30 -4.39
CA TYR A 187 -9.61 -7.82 -4.60
C TYR A 187 -9.33 -8.05 -6.08
N LEU A 188 -8.07 -8.11 -6.44
CA LEU A 188 -7.63 -8.46 -7.78
C LEU A 188 -7.17 -9.92 -7.79
N ALA A 189 -7.93 -10.79 -8.41
CA ALA A 189 -7.54 -12.18 -8.67
C ALA A 189 -6.69 -12.23 -9.93
N CYS A 190 -5.51 -12.87 -9.85
CA CYS A 190 -4.62 -13.04 -11.00
C CYS A 190 -4.28 -14.51 -11.18
N ASP A 191 -4.58 -15.05 -12.37
CA ASP A 191 -4.33 -16.43 -12.76
C ASP A 191 -3.68 -16.51 -14.15
N GLN A 192 -3.66 -17.69 -14.74
CA GLN A 192 -3.12 -17.93 -16.09
C GLN A 192 -3.86 -17.14 -17.21
N ASN A 193 -5.12 -16.73 -16.98
CA ASN A 193 -5.93 -15.97 -17.92
C ASN A 193 -5.74 -14.44 -17.76
N GLY A 194 -5.05 -14.00 -16.73
CA GLY A 194 -4.79 -12.59 -16.41
C GLY A 194 -5.31 -12.19 -15.05
N CYS A 195 -5.53 -10.89 -14.86
CA CYS A 195 -6.05 -10.33 -13.61
C CYS A 195 -7.49 -9.84 -13.79
N LYS A 196 -8.35 -10.10 -12.81
CA LYS A 196 -9.75 -9.68 -12.76
C LYS A 196 -10.09 -9.10 -11.40
N ALA A 197 -10.74 -7.95 -11.40
CA ALA A 197 -11.27 -7.37 -10.17
C ALA A 197 -12.54 -8.14 -9.75
N GLU A 198 -12.58 -8.52 -8.49
CA GLU A 198 -13.70 -9.24 -7.86
C GLU A 198 -14.14 -8.47 -6.61
N ALA A 199 -15.45 -8.42 -6.39
CA ALA A 199 -16.02 -7.90 -5.16
C ALA A 199 -16.02 -8.99 -4.08
N LEU A 200 -15.79 -8.60 -2.83
CA LEU A 200 -16.06 -9.48 -1.70
C LEU A 200 -17.58 -9.66 -1.55
N PRO A 201 -18.05 -10.86 -1.20
CA PRO A 201 -19.47 -11.03 -0.87
C PRO A 201 -19.83 -10.09 0.27
N SER A 202 -21.00 -9.46 0.18
CA SER A 202 -21.55 -8.68 1.30
C SER A 202 -21.73 -9.60 2.52
N PRO A 203 -21.40 -9.13 3.73
CA PRO A 203 -21.53 -9.91 4.95
C PRO A 203 -22.96 -10.30 5.26
#